data_efcc53c58c96c9e554e3d6579c73682e
#
_entry.id   efcc53c58c96c9e554e3d6579c73682e
#
_cell.length_a   1.000
_cell.length_b   1.000
_cell.length_c   1.000
_cell.angle_alpha   90.00
_cell.angle_beta   90.00
_cell.angle_gamma   90.00
#
_symmetry.space_group_name_H-M   'P 1'
#
loop_
_entity.id
_entity.type
_entity.pdbx_description
1 polymer ?
#
loop_
_entity_poly.entity_id
_entity_poly.type
_entity_poly.pdbx_seq_one_letter_code
_entity_poly.pdbx_strand_id
1 'polypeptide(L)'
;MPFPRAEVEIRAVPGDFDALIDWLEGWSTNLVLLEEYPLPEVRAALDAVDRAVRAHRTGADQKLQSLPASSDAAARGRRILLSDHVWFETSLDQLWWFYRVVEQEDHGGHRQALGQYGRVLAESLRRHRTDERALLAEAPSGTG
;
A
#
# COMPACT_ATOMS: atom_id res chain seq x y z
N MET A 1 16.77 -19.34 -14.56
CA MET A 1 16.63 -19.12 -13.13
C MET A 1 15.16 -18.96 -12.79
N PRO A 2 14.63 -19.75 -11.90
CA PRO A 2 13.22 -19.59 -11.56
C PRO A 2 13.00 -18.27 -10.84
N PHE A 3 11.99 -17.54 -11.26
CA PHE A 3 11.55 -16.36 -10.55
C PHE A 3 10.98 -16.77 -9.19
N PRO A 4 11.07 -15.89 -8.18
CA PRO A 4 10.43 -16.18 -6.90
C PRO A 4 8.96 -16.48 -7.14
N ARG A 5 8.47 -17.53 -6.56
CA ARG A 5 7.06 -17.87 -6.67
C ARG A 5 6.27 -16.92 -5.77
N ALA A 6 5.10 -16.51 -6.25
CA ALA A 6 4.21 -15.67 -5.46
C ALA A 6 3.88 -16.31 -4.11
N GLU A 7 3.83 -17.63 -4.04
CA GLU A 7 3.65 -18.37 -2.81
C GLU A 7 4.73 -18.05 -1.75
N VAL A 8 5.99 -17.95 -2.17
CA VAL A 8 7.09 -17.57 -1.28
C VAL A 8 6.94 -16.14 -0.80
N GLU A 9 6.57 -15.24 -1.70
CA GLU A 9 6.36 -13.83 -1.39
C GLU A 9 5.20 -13.65 -0.41
N ILE A 10 4.11 -14.38 -0.57
CA ILE A 10 2.96 -14.31 0.35
C ILE A 10 3.36 -14.72 1.76
N ARG A 11 4.15 -15.79 1.91
CA ARG A 11 4.63 -16.25 3.20
C ARG A 11 5.54 -15.24 3.88
N ALA A 12 6.15 -14.37 3.08
CA ALA A 12 7.07 -13.35 3.55
C ALA A 12 6.40 -11.98 3.76
N VAL A 13 5.06 -11.88 3.64
CA VAL A 13 4.36 -10.60 3.85
C VAL A 13 4.68 -10.07 5.25
N PRO A 14 5.36 -8.92 5.34
CA PRO A 14 5.79 -8.40 6.63
C PRO A 14 4.63 -7.83 7.45
N GLY A 15 4.72 -7.94 8.77
CA GLY A 15 3.80 -7.24 9.67
C GLY A 15 4.16 -5.78 9.86
N ASP A 16 5.42 -5.41 9.65
CA ASP A 16 5.87 -4.02 9.70
C ASP A 16 5.45 -3.26 8.43
N PHE A 17 4.84 -2.09 8.63
CA PHE A 17 4.28 -1.33 7.51
C PHE A 17 5.34 -0.84 6.52
N ASP A 18 6.51 -0.42 6.99
CA ASP A 18 7.58 0.04 6.10
C ASP A 18 8.15 -1.12 5.27
N ALA A 19 8.34 -2.26 5.92
CA ALA A 19 8.79 -3.47 5.22
C ALA A 19 7.74 -3.95 4.22
N LEU A 20 6.45 -3.79 4.55
CA LEU A 20 5.35 -4.12 3.64
C LEU A 20 5.41 -3.32 2.35
N ILE A 21 5.74 -2.03 2.44
CA ILE A 21 5.85 -1.15 1.26
C ILE A 21 6.94 -1.68 0.31
N ASP A 22 8.12 -1.99 0.83
CA ASP A 22 9.22 -2.54 0.05
C ASP A 22 8.85 -3.90 -0.55
N TRP A 23 8.19 -4.74 0.24
CA TRP A 23 7.72 -6.04 -0.21
C TRP A 23 6.72 -5.90 -1.35
N LEU A 24 5.76 -4.98 -1.24
CA LEU A 24 4.73 -4.74 -2.26
C LEU A 24 5.36 -4.30 -3.59
N GLU A 25 6.36 -3.43 -3.54
CA GLU A 25 7.06 -2.98 -4.73
C GLU A 25 7.76 -4.15 -5.44
N GLY A 26 8.50 -4.96 -4.69
CA GLY A 26 9.19 -6.13 -5.22
C GLY A 26 8.23 -7.18 -5.76
N TRP A 27 7.19 -7.48 -4.99
CA TRP A 27 6.17 -8.45 -5.38
C TRP A 27 5.46 -8.03 -6.68
N SER A 28 5.06 -6.77 -6.77
CA SER A 28 4.38 -6.23 -7.96
C SER A 28 5.26 -6.29 -9.20
N THR A 29 6.56 -6.03 -9.05
CA THR A 29 7.53 -6.12 -10.15
C THR A 29 7.68 -7.57 -10.60
N ASN A 30 7.83 -8.51 -9.66
CA ASN A 30 8.02 -9.93 -9.97
C ASN A 30 6.76 -10.55 -10.60
N LEU A 31 5.59 -10.08 -10.20
CA LEU A 31 4.32 -10.60 -10.70
C LEU A 31 4.22 -10.52 -12.22
N VAL A 32 4.73 -9.43 -12.80
CA VAL A 32 4.72 -9.21 -14.25
C VAL A 32 5.61 -10.23 -14.97
N LEU A 33 6.62 -10.75 -14.29
CA LEU A 33 7.62 -11.64 -14.86
C LEU A 33 7.25 -13.12 -14.75
N LEU A 34 6.16 -13.46 -14.05
CA LEU A 34 5.76 -14.86 -13.89
C LEU A 34 5.16 -15.42 -15.17
N GLU A 35 5.60 -16.60 -15.58
CA GLU A 35 5.01 -17.30 -16.72
C GLU A 35 3.61 -17.80 -16.39
N GLU A 36 3.45 -18.41 -15.22
CA GLU A 36 2.17 -18.83 -14.69
C GLU A 36 1.69 -17.83 -13.65
N TYR A 37 0.42 -17.48 -13.74
CA TYR A 37 -0.18 -16.50 -12.85
C TYR A 37 -0.93 -17.22 -11.72
N PRO A 38 -0.35 -17.36 -10.55
CA PRO A 38 -0.93 -18.14 -9.46
C PRO A 38 -2.04 -17.34 -8.77
N LEU A 39 -3.26 -17.40 -9.33
CA LEU A 39 -4.41 -16.63 -8.86
C LEU A 39 -4.68 -16.75 -7.35
N PRO A 40 -4.67 -17.97 -6.76
CA PRO A 40 -4.95 -18.07 -5.32
C PRO A 40 -3.91 -17.32 -4.46
N GLU A 41 -2.63 -17.39 -4.83
CA GLU A 41 -1.55 -16.72 -4.13
C GLU A 41 -1.65 -15.20 -4.31
N VAL A 42 -2.00 -14.76 -5.51
CA VAL A 42 -2.21 -13.32 -5.79
C VAL A 42 -3.34 -12.78 -4.94
N ARG A 43 -4.45 -13.52 -4.87
CA ARG A 43 -5.60 -13.13 -4.04
C ARG A 43 -5.22 -13.02 -2.57
N ALA A 44 -4.48 -13.99 -2.06
CA ALA A 44 -4.03 -13.98 -0.66
C ALA A 44 -3.12 -12.80 -0.36
N ALA A 45 -2.21 -12.47 -1.30
CA ALA A 45 -1.31 -11.33 -1.17
C ALA A 45 -2.08 -10.01 -1.16
N LEU A 46 -3.02 -9.82 -2.08
CA LEU A 46 -3.86 -8.63 -2.13
C LEU A 46 -4.68 -8.47 -0.85
N ASP A 47 -5.23 -9.55 -0.32
CA ASP A 47 -5.99 -9.53 0.92
C ASP A 47 -5.11 -9.09 2.09
N ALA A 48 -3.87 -9.59 2.17
CA ALA A 48 -2.94 -9.21 3.21
C ALA A 48 -2.56 -7.73 3.14
N VAL A 49 -2.29 -7.23 1.94
CA VAL A 49 -1.97 -5.80 1.70
C VAL A 49 -3.16 -4.93 2.06
N ASP A 50 -4.35 -5.31 1.60
CA ASP A 50 -5.60 -4.58 1.88
C ASP A 50 -5.81 -4.43 3.39
N ARG A 51 -5.72 -5.52 4.12
CA ARG A 51 -5.90 -5.50 5.58
C ARG A 51 -4.85 -4.64 6.28
N ALA A 52 -3.59 -4.73 5.86
CA ALA A 52 -2.50 -3.96 6.45
C ALA A 52 -2.66 -2.46 6.21
N VAL A 53 -3.03 -2.05 4.99
CA VAL A 53 -3.23 -0.65 4.65
C VAL A 53 -4.42 -0.07 5.41
N ARG A 54 -5.53 -0.80 5.49
CA ARG A 54 -6.70 -0.34 6.23
C ARG A 54 -6.46 -0.27 7.73
N ALA A 55 -5.70 -1.21 8.29
CA ALA A 55 -5.31 -1.18 9.70
C ALA A 55 -4.41 0.03 9.99
N HIS A 56 -3.46 0.32 9.09
CA HIS A 56 -2.62 1.52 9.22
C HIS A 56 -3.47 2.79 9.23
N ARG A 57 -4.43 2.89 8.33
CA ARG A 57 -5.33 4.04 8.27
C ARG A 57 -6.05 4.26 9.60
N THR A 58 -6.62 3.20 10.16
CA THR A 58 -7.38 3.31 11.41
C THR A 58 -6.54 3.91 12.53
N GLY A 59 -5.32 3.42 12.73
CA GLY A 59 -4.42 3.94 13.75
C GLY A 59 -3.90 5.34 13.43
N ALA A 60 -3.53 5.58 12.18
CA ALA A 60 -2.95 6.85 11.74
C ALA A 60 -3.98 7.98 11.76
N ASP A 61 -5.23 7.73 11.36
CA ASP A 61 -6.28 8.75 11.40
C ASP A 61 -6.49 9.27 12.80
N GLN A 62 -6.51 8.39 13.79
CA GLN A 62 -6.66 8.81 15.19
C GLN A 62 -5.52 9.70 15.63
N LYS A 63 -4.28 9.35 15.30
CA LYS A 63 -3.10 10.15 15.63
C LYS A 63 -3.13 11.49 14.95
N LEU A 64 -3.44 11.53 13.66
CA LEU A 64 -3.48 12.77 12.88
C LEU A 64 -4.57 13.71 13.36
N GLN A 65 -5.74 13.18 13.68
CA GLN A 65 -6.86 13.98 14.18
C GLN A 65 -6.60 14.57 15.57
N SER A 66 -5.81 13.89 16.39
CA SER A 66 -5.48 14.34 17.73
C SER A 66 -4.33 15.34 17.77
N LEU A 67 -3.61 15.53 16.66
CA LEU A 67 -2.52 16.51 16.62
C LEU A 67 -3.07 17.95 16.67
N PRO A 68 -2.49 18.80 17.52
CA PRO A 68 -2.85 20.22 17.51
C PRO A 68 -2.40 20.86 16.19
N ALA A 69 -3.25 21.70 15.62
CA ALA A 69 -2.89 22.49 14.45
C ALA A 69 -2.04 23.68 14.91
N SER A 70 -0.73 23.46 15.04
CA SER A 70 0.19 24.49 15.54
C SER A 70 0.50 25.57 14.50
N SER A 71 0.19 25.31 13.23
CA SER A 71 0.42 26.25 12.15
C SER A 71 -0.49 25.90 10.97
N ASP A 72 -0.64 26.83 10.03
CA ASP A 72 -1.39 26.58 8.79
C ASP A 72 -0.73 25.47 7.97
N ALA A 73 0.61 25.43 7.97
CA ALA A 73 1.36 24.38 7.27
C ALA A 73 1.08 23.00 7.88
N ALA A 74 1.06 22.89 9.21
CA ALA A 74 0.76 21.62 9.89
C ALA A 74 -0.68 21.18 9.63
N ALA A 75 -1.64 22.11 9.67
CA ALA A 75 -3.03 21.80 9.38
C ALA A 75 -3.22 21.32 7.94
N ARG A 76 -2.52 21.94 6.99
CA ARG A 76 -2.54 21.55 5.59
C ARG A 76 -1.93 20.17 5.38
N GLY A 77 -0.78 19.92 6.00
CA GLY A 77 -0.12 18.61 5.95
C GLY A 77 -1.02 17.51 6.48
N ARG A 78 -1.70 17.75 7.59
CA ARG A 78 -2.66 16.79 8.15
C ARG A 78 -3.79 16.48 7.18
N ARG A 79 -4.36 17.51 6.54
CA ARG A 79 -5.44 17.31 5.56
C ARG A 79 -4.97 16.47 4.36
N ILE A 80 -3.75 16.72 3.88
CA ILE A 80 -3.17 15.96 2.78
C ILE A 80 -3.03 14.48 3.17
N LEU A 81 -2.50 14.20 4.36
CA LEU A 81 -2.31 12.82 4.82
C LEU A 81 -3.63 12.09 5.01
N LEU A 82 -4.66 12.76 5.54
CA LEU A 82 -5.99 12.18 5.67
C LEU A 82 -6.62 11.89 4.29
N SER A 83 -6.41 12.78 3.33
CA SER A 83 -6.85 12.58 1.96
C SER A 83 -6.13 11.42 1.29
N ASP A 84 -4.84 11.24 1.55
CA ASP A 84 -4.05 10.10 1.05
C ASP A 84 -4.67 8.76 1.47
N HIS A 85 -5.17 8.67 2.68
CA HIS A 85 -5.79 7.43 3.18
C HIS A 85 -7.01 7.05 2.35
N VAL A 86 -7.83 8.02 1.95
CA VAL A 86 -8.97 7.78 1.05
C VAL A 86 -8.50 7.30 -0.31
N TRP A 87 -7.44 7.92 -0.83
CA TRP A 87 -6.86 7.54 -2.12
C TRP A 87 -6.32 6.10 -2.09
N PHE A 88 -5.70 5.68 -0.99
CA PHE A 88 -5.20 4.32 -0.84
C PHE A 88 -6.33 3.28 -0.90
N GLU A 89 -7.47 3.57 -0.30
CA GLU A 89 -8.63 2.68 -0.39
C GLU A 89 -9.15 2.58 -1.82
N THR A 90 -9.20 3.69 -2.53
CA THR A 90 -9.58 3.70 -3.95
C THR A 90 -8.59 2.86 -4.77
N SER A 91 -7.30 3.01 -4.50
CA SER A 91 -6.27 2.23 -5.19
C SER A 91 -6.37 0.74 -4.91
N LEU A 92 -6.70 0.35 -3.67
CA LEU A 92 -6.94 -1.04 -3.30
C LEU A 92 -8.16 -1.59 -4.06
N ASP A 93 -9.23 -0.83 -4.16
CA ASP A 93 -10.42 -1.23 -4.91
C ASP A 93 -10.09 -1.44 -6.39
N GLN A 94 -9.23 -0.59 -6.97
CA GLN A 94 -8.75 -0.76 -8.34
C GLN A 94 -7.91 -2.02 -8.51
N LEU A 95 -7.03 -2.32 -7.56
CA LEU A 95 -6.24 -3.55 -7.59
C LEU A 95 -7.14 -4.77 -7.56
N TRP A 96 -8.17 -4.78 -6.72
CA TRP A 96 -9.14 -5.86 -6.67
C TRP A 96 -9.93 -5.98 -7.97
N TRP A 97 -10.26 -4.86 -8.60
CA TRP A 97 -10.95 -4.86 -9.88
C TRP A 97 -10.08 -5.53 -10.97
N PHE A 98 -8.80 -5.16 -11.06
CA PHE A 98 -7.88 -5.77 -12.01
C PHE A 98 -7.69 -7.26 -11.71
N TYR A 99 -7.60 -7.63 -10.44
CA TYR A 99 -7.51 -9.03 -10.05
C TYR A 99 -8.71 -9.83 -10.59
N ARG A 100 -9.93 -9.30 -10.40
CA ARG A 100 -11.14 -9.97 -10.89
C ARG A 100 -11.16 -10.08 -12.41
N VAL A 101 -10.68 -9.08 -13.12
CA VAL A 101 -10.56 -9.12 -14.57
C VAL A 101 -9.60 -10.23 -15.00
N VAL A 102 -8.44 -10.34 -14.35
CA VAL A 102 -7.47 -11.41 -14.63
C VAL A 102 -8.05 -12.79 -14.30
N GLU A 103 -8.84 -12.88 -13.23
CA GLU A 103 -9.50 -14.14 -12.84
C GLU A 103 -10.49 -14.61 -13.91
N GLN A 104 -11.21 -13.69 -14.52
CA GLN A 104 -12.18 -13.99 -15.58
C GLN A 104 -11.50 -14.26 -16.92
N GLU A 105 -10.51 -13.46 -17.26
CA GLU A 105 -9.79 -13.55 -18.52
C GLU A 105 -8.32 -13.21 -18.29
N ASP A 106 -7.50 -14.24 -18.20
CA ASP A 106 -6.07 -14.08 -17.97
C ASP A 106 -5.41 -13.50 -19.22
N HIS A 107 -5.13 -12.23 -19.18
CA HIS A 107 -4.53 -11.48 -20.27
C HIS A 107 -3.27 -10.76 -19.79
N GLY A 108 -2.20 -10.84 -20.60
CA GLY A 108 -0.90 -10.25 -20.25
C GLY A 108 -0.98 -8.76 -19.91
N GLY A 109 -1.80 -8.00 -20.65
CA GLY A 109 -2.01 -6.59 -20.38
C GLY A 109 -2.66 -6.33 -19.03
N HIS A 110 -3.59 -7.19 -18.60
CA HIS A 110 -4.26 -7.06 -17.31
C HIS A 110 -3.31 -7.42 -16.15
N ARG A 111 -2.46 -8.44 -16.33
CA ARG A 111 -1.42 -8.78 -15.35
C ARG A 111 -0.44 -7.62 -15.18
N GLN A 112 -0.02 -7.05 -16.30
CA GLN A 112 0.90 -5.92 -16.31
C GLN A 112 0.28 -4.72 -15.60
N ALA A 113 -0.99 -4.43 -15.86
CA ALA A 113 -1.71 -3.35 -15.20
C ALA A 113 -1.77 -3.58 -13.68
N LEU A 114 -2.08 -4.80 -13.24
CA LEU A 114 -2.13 -5.15 -11.83
C LEU A 114 -0.77 -4.91 -11.15
N GLY A 115 0.32 -5.38 -11.74
CA GLY A 115 1.66 -5.15 -11.23
C GLY A 115 2.03 -3.67 -11.19
N GLN A 116 1.69 -2.93 -12.23
CA GLN A 116 1.98 -1.51 -12.33
C GLN A 116 1.23 -0.70 -11.27
N TYR A 117 -0.06 -0.98 -11.06
CA TYR A 117 -0.85 -0.33 -10.01
C TYR A 117 -0.33 -0.68 -8.61
N GLY A 118 0.13 -1.90 -8.41
CA GLY A 118 0.79 -2.30 -7.16
C GLY A 118 2.03 -1.48 -6.87
N ARG A 119 2.87 -1.24 -7.88
CA ARG A 119 4.08 -0.40 -7.73
C ARG A 119 3.72 1.05 -7.46
N VAL A 120 2.73 1.59 -8.16
CA VAL A 120 2.25 2.97 -7.93
C VAL A 120 1.75 3.11 -6.49
N LEU A 121 1.00 2.14 -6.01
CA LEU A 121 0.54 2.14 -4.62
C LEU A 121 1.72 2.11 -3.65
N ALA A 122 2.72 1.27 -3.89
CA ALA A 122 3.91 1.18 -3.04
C ALA A 122 4.66 2.52 -2.97
N GLU A 123 4.87 3.18 -4.11
CA GLU A 123 5.52 4.48 -4.16
C GLU A 123 4.72 5.55 -3.40
N SER A 124 3.42 5.54 -3.55
CA SER A 124 2.53 6.48 -2.87
C SER A 124 2.52 6.26 -1.35
N LEU A 125 2.51 5.00 -0.93
CA LEU A 125 2.60 4.64 0.49
C LEU A 125 3.94 5.08 1.09
N ARG A 126 5.04 4.92 0.33
CA ARG A 126 6.37 5.32 0.78
C ARG A 126 6.44 6.84 0.99
N ARG A 127 5.94 7.62 0.03
CA ARG A 127 5.90 9.07 0.14
C ARG A 127 5.02 9.51 1.30
N HIS A 128 3.85 8.92 1.43
CA HIS A 128 2.92 9.18 2.53
C HIS A 128 3.60 8.92 3.88
N ARG A 129 4.32 7.81 4.00
CA ARG A 129 5.01 7.45 5.24
C ARG A 129 6.10 8.44 5.60
N THR A 130 6.84 8.95 4.60
CA THR A 130 7.84 9.99 4.79
C THR A 130 7.19 11.28 5.30
N ASP A 131 6.10 11.71 4.67
CA ASP A 131 5.40 12.94 5.04
C ASP A 131 4.74 12.82 6.42
N GLU A 132 4.18 11.65 6.73
CA GLU A 132 3.57 11.37 8.02
C GLU A 132 4.60 11.46 9.14
N ARG A 133 5.77 10.86 8.96
CA ARG A 133 6.86 10.93 9.93
C ARG A 133 7.34 12.36 10.14
N ALA A 134 7.46 13.12 9.07
CA ALA A 134 7.87 14.51 9.14
C ALA A 134 6.86 15.34 9.95
N LEU A 135 5.57 15.15 9.70
CA LEU A 135 4.53 15.86 10.44
C LEU A 135 4.51 15.46 11.92
N LEU A 136 4.62 14.19 12.22
CA LEU A 136 4.64 13.70 13.60
C LEU A 136 5.88 14.16 14.36
N ALA A 137 7.02 14.28 13.67
CA ALA A 137 8.26 14.79 14.27
C ALA A 137 8.18 16.29 14.59
N GLU A 138 7.43 17.06 13.82
CA GLU A 138 7.21 18.48 14.05
C GLU A 138 6.20 18.76 15.16
N ALA A 139 5.35 17.79 15.48
CA ALA A 139 4.38 17.94 16.54
C ALA A 139 5.09 18.15 17.87
N PRO A 140 4.59 19.07 18.73
CA PRO A 140 5.19 19.25 20.06
C PRO A 140 5.08 17.91 20.78
N SER A 141 6.24 17.32 21.06
CA SER A 141 6.32 16.02 21.71
C SER A 141 5.63 16.09 23.06
N GLY A 142 4.47 15.52 23.21
CA GLY A 142 3.78 15.20 24.45
C GLY A 142 4.03 16.07 25.67
N THR A 143 4.89 17.03 25.49
CA THR A 143 5.24 18.00 26.51
C THR A 143 4.27 19.14 26.53
N GLY A 144 3.28 18.92 25.78
CA GLY A 144 2.24 19.97 25.81
C GLY A 144 2.21 20.29 27.08
#